data_350e9e1f9a0a5586a50e91481258392b
#
_entry.id   350e9e1f9a0a5586a50e91481258392b
#
_cell.length_a   1.000
_cell.length_b   1.000
_cell.length_c   1.000
_cell.angle_alpha   90.00
_cell.angle_beta   90.00
_cell.angle_gamma   90.00
#
_symmetry.space_group_name_H-M   'P 1'
#
loop_
_entity.id
_entity.type
_entity.pdbx_description
1 polymer ?
#
loop_
_entity_poly.entity_id
_entity_poly.type
_entity_poly.pdbx_seq_one_letter_code
_entity_poly.pdbx_strand_id
1 'polypeptide(L)'
;MTLVLSVLEQGMIYAIMALGIYITYTILDFPDLTVDGSFPLGAALSAVLISKGMNPVLTLVIAFAAGAVAGTLTGLIHVKLKVRDLLSGIIMMTALYTVNLRIAGRANLPIYNMTTLFDNALVKKVFSGALAPFANTIIILIITLIMKFLLDWYMNTKSGYLLRAVGDNETIVTSMGVDKGVIKIIGLAIANGLVTVSYTHLTLPTTSRVEIS
;
A
#
# COMPACT_ATOMS: atom_id res chain seq x y z
N MET A 1 18.00 20.63 -8.82
CA MET A 1 17.27 19.70 -9.70
C MET A 1 16.97 18.36 -8.99
N THR A 2 17.90 17.80 -8.26
CA THR A 2 17.71 16.56 -7.47
C THR A 2 16.63 16.65 -6.41
N LEU A 3 16.53 17.78 -5.70
CA LEU A 3 15.52 18.00 -4.65
C LEU A 3 14.09 17.96 -5.21
N VAL A 4 13.83 18.59 -6.34
CA VAL A 4 12.50 18.59 -6.99
C VAL A 4 12.11 17.17 -7.41
N LEU A 5 13.04 16.39 -7.95
CA LEU A 5 12.77 15.01 -8.32
C LEU A 5 12.44 14.14 -7.11
N SER A 6 13.18 14.30 -6.00
CA SER A 6 12.91 13.56 -4.76
C SER A 6 11.53 13.91 -4.17
N VAL A 7 11.12 15.16 -4.22
CA VAL A 7 9.79 15.58 -3.77
C VAL A 7 8.69 14.98 -4.66
N LEU A 8 8.90 14.95 -5.98
CA LEU A 8 7.95 14.32 -6.90
C LEU A 8 7.86 12.80 -6.68
N GLU A 9 8.99 12.12 -6.47
CA GLU A 9 9.04 10.69 -6.16
C GLU A 9 8.25 10.37 -4.88
N GLN A 10 8.50 11.12 -3.80
CA GLN A 10 7.74 10.96 -2.56
C GLN A 10 6.25 11.27 -2.74
N GLY A 11 5.91 12.35 -3.46
CA GLY A 11 4.52 12.70 -3.75
C GLY A 11 3.76 11.59 -4.48
N MET A 12 4.39 10.93 -5.47
CA MET A 12 3.78 9.82 -6.20
C MET A 12 3.59 8.58 -5.32
N ILE A 13 4.50 8.30 -4.41
CA ILE A 13 4.38 7.20 -3.44
C ILE A 13 3.21 7.45 -2.49
N TYR A 14 3.10 8.66 -1.94
CA TYR A 14 1.95 9.05 -1.12
C TYR A 14 0.64 9.09 -1.92
N ALA A 15 0.69 9.30 -3.23
CA ALA A 15 -0.49 9.19 -4.08
C ALA A 15 -1.06 7.76 -4.10
N ILE A 16 -0.22 6.72 -4.11
CA ILE A 16 -0.69 5.33 -3.99
C ILE A 16 -1.35 5.09 -2.63
N MET A 17 -0.75 5.59 -1.54
CA MET A 17 -1.36 5.53 -0.20
C MET A 17 -2.71 6.24 -0.18
N ALA A 18 -2.80 7.43 -0.78
CA ALA A 18 -4.03 8.21 -0.87
C ALA A 18 -5.13 7.47 -1.65
N LEU A 19 -4.81 6.67 -2.67
CA LEU A 19 -5.77 5.81 -3.35
C LEU A 19 -6.38 4.75 -2.42
N GLY A 20 -5.57 4.15 -1.53
CA GLY A 20 -6.07 3.24 -0.51
C GLY A 20 -7.00 3.93 0.50
N ILE A 21 -6.58 5.09 1.02
CA ILE A 21 -7.38 5.90 1.94
C ILE A 21 -8.69 6.38 1.26
N TYR A 22 -8.64 6.73 -0.02
CA TYR A 22 -9.81 7.11 -0.78
C TYR A 22 -10.90 6.02 -0.80
N ILE A 23 -10.51 4.76 -0.89
CA ILE A 23 -11.47 3.62 -0.83
C ILE A 23 -12.16 3.59 0.54
N THR A 24 -11.42 3.71 1.62
CA THR A 24 -11.98 3.59 2.96
C THR A 24 -12.77 4.82 3.37
N TYR A 25 -12.19 6.00 3.21
CA TYR A 25 -12.79 7.26 3.68
C TYR A 25 -13.91 7.79 2.77
N THR A 26 -13.68 7.78 1.45
CA THR A 26 -14.61 8.44 0.52
C THR A 26 -15.65 7.47 -0.06
N ILE A 27 -15.23 6.23 -0.34
CA ILE A 27 -16.13 5.27 -0.99
C ILE A 27 -16.92 4.47 0.04
N LEU A 28 -16.27 4.03 1.13
CA LEU A 28 -16.87 3.14 2.11
C LEU A 28 -17.43 3.88 3.33
N ASP A 29 -17.13 5.17 3.47
CA ASP A 29 -17.44 6.00 4.66
C ASP A 29 -16.98 5.33 5.96
N PHE A 30 -15.76 4.76 5.92
CA PHE A 30 -15.14 4.01 7.02
C PHE A 30 -13.80 4.66 7.40
N PRO A 31 -13.72 5.36 8.54
CA PRO A 31 -12.45 5.95 9.03
C PRO A 31 -11.50 4.85 9.48
N ASP A 32 -10.64 4.38 8.59
CA ASP A 32 -9.69 3.29 8.83
C ASP A 32 -8.31 3.81 9.26
N LEU A 33 -7.98 3.66 10.53
CA LEU A 33 -6.66 3.96 11.08
C LEU A 33 -5.67 2.78 10.96
N THR A 34 -6.10 1.63 10.43
CA THR A 34 -5.20 0.51 10.14
C THR A 34 -4.10 0.90 9.16
N VAL A 35 -4.38 1.89 8.30
CA VAL A 35 -3.45 2.45 7.32
C VAL A 35 -2.12 2.84 7.95
N ASP A 36 -2.13 3.47 9.15
CA ASP A 36 -0.91 3.86 9.86
C ASP A 36 -0.07 2.68 10.31
N GLY A 37 -0.67 1.51 10.48
CA GLY A 37 0.02 0.25 10.79
C GLY A 37 0.43 -0.54 9.55
N SER A 38 -0.40 -0.56 8.50
CA SER A 38 -0.15 -1.30 7.27
C SER A 38 0.88 -0.62 6.37
N PHE A 39 1.01 0.69 6.43
CA PHE A 39 2.04 1.43 5.71
C PHE A 39 3.47 1.00 6.14
N PRO A 40 3.86 1.02 7.43
CA PRO A 40 5.15 0.50 7.86
C PRO A 40 5.32 -1.02 7.67
N LEU A 41 4.21 -1.79 7.62
CA LEU A 41 4.25 -3.22 7.32
C LEU A 41 4.88 -3.48 5.96
N GLY A 42 4.54 -2.68 4.96
CA GLY A 42 5.14 -2.75 3.63
C GLY A 42 6.65 -2.56 3.65
N ALA A 43 7.13 -1.57 4.42
CA ALA A 43 8.56 -1.33 4.59
C ALA A 43 9.27 -2.50 5.28
N ALA A 44 8.74 -2.98 6.41
CA ALA A 44 9.34 -4.06 7.17
C ALA A 44 9.45 -5.34 6.34
N LEU A 45 8.38 -5.69 5.62
CA LEU A 45 8.35 -6.86 4.74
C LEU A 45 9.33 -6.72 3.57
N SER A 46 9.30 -5.58 2.86
CA SER A 46 10.19 -5.37 1.71
C SER A 46 11.65 -5.36 2.14
N ALA A 47 11.99 -4.71 3.25
CA ALA A 47 13.35 -4.71 3.78
C ALA A 47 13.86 -6.13 4.08
N VAL A 48 13.06 -6.96 4.77
CA VAL A 48 13.44 -8.32 5.12
C VAL A 48 13.49 -9.24 3.91
N LEU A 49 12.54 -9.16 2.97
CA LEU A 49 12.49 -10.04 1.81
C LEU A 49 13.61 -9.71 0.82
N ILE A 50 13.89 -8.43 0.60
CA ILE A 50 14.99 -7.99 -0.26
C ILE A 50 16.33 -8.36 0.37
N SER A 51 16.49 -8.23 1.70
CA SER A 51 17.72 -8.66 2.40
C SER A 51 18.00 -10.16 2.26
N LYS A 52 16.96 -10.97 2.02
CA LYS A 52 17.08 -12.41 1.71
C LYS A 52 17.27 -12.71 0.23
N GLY A 53 17.45 -11.69 -0.63
CA GLY A 53 17.69 -11.85 -2.06
C GLY A 53 16.44 -12.19 -2.87
N MET A 54 15.23 -11.94 -2.36
CA MET A 54 13.99 -12.16 -3.11
C MET A 54 13.83 -11.14 -4.24
N ASN A 55 13.16 -11.57 -5.31
CA ASN A 55 12.82 -10.71 -6.43
C ASN A 55 11.92 -9.54 -5.95
N PRO A 56 12.30 -8.28 -6.26
CA PRO A 56 11.52 -7.11 -5.83
C PRO A 56 10.05 -7.10 -6.28
N VAL A 57 9.74 -7.64 -7.46
CA VAL A 57 8.36 -7.75 -7.94
C VAL A 57 7.54 -8.73 -7.08
N LEU A 58 8.14 -9.85 -6.69
CA LEU A 58 7.48 -10.81 -5.81
C LEU A 58 7.25 -10.21 -4.41
N THR A 59 8.18 -9.39 -3.95
CA THR A 59 8.07 -8.65 -2.69
C THR A 59 6.85 -7.72 -2.68
N LEU A 60 6.56 -7.05 -3.79
CA LEU A 60 5.36 -6.21 -3.93
C LEU A 60 4.06 -7.02 -3.77
N VAL A 61 4.00 -8.20 -4.40
CA VAL A 61 2.82 -9.07 -4.31
C VAL A 61 2.62 -9.56 -2.87
N ILE A 62 3.72 -9.95 -2.20
CA ILE A 62 3.67 -10.38 -0.79
C ILE A 62 3.26 -9.22 0.12
N ALA A 63 3.78 -8.02 -0.11
CA ALA A 63 3.40 -6.83 0.65
C ALA A 63 1.90 -6.52 0.48
N PHE A 64 1.39 -6.55 -0.77
CA PHE A 64 -0.03 -6.39 -1.03
C PHE A 64 -0.88 -7.43 -0.28
N ALA A 65 -0.50 -8.70 -0.36
CA ALA A 65 -1.20 -9.78 0.33
C ALA A 65 -1.21 -9.58 1.85
N ALA A 66 -0.07 -9.17 2.44
CA ALA A 66 0.02 -8.90 3.87
C ALA A 66 -0.86 -7.73 4.30
N GLY A 67 -0.89 -6.63 3.51
CA GLY A 67 -1.80 -5.51 3.73
C GLY A 67 -3.26 -5.91 3.58
N ALA A 68 -3.59 -6.73 2.58
CA ALA A 68 -4.94 -7.26 2.40
C ALA A 68 -5.38 -8.14 3.57
N VAL A 69 -4.50 -8.95 4.14
CA VAL A 69 -4.76 -9.72 5.37
C VAL A 69 -5.02 -8.77 6.55
N ALA A 70 -4.20 -7.73 6.71
CA ALA A 70 -4.39 -6.72 7.76
C ALA A 70 -5.76 -6.04 7.65
N GLY A 71 -6.14 -5.55 6.46
CA GLY A 71 -7.46 -4.96 6.21
C GLY A 71 -8.61 -5.94 6.40
N THR A 72 -8.43 -7.21 6.02
CA THR A 72 -9.41 -8.27 6.28
C THR A 72 -9.64 -8.47 7.77
N LEU A 73 -8.57 -8.50 8.56
CA LEU A 73 -8.66 -8.64 10.03
C LEU A 73 -9.38 -7.43 10.65
N THR A 74 -9.08 -6.21 10.21
CA THR A 74 -9.82 -5.00 10.63
C THR A 74 -11.30 -5.12 10.32
N GLY A 75 -11.65 -5.54 9.10
CA GLY A 75 -13.02 -5.76 8.69
C GLY A 75 -13.72 -6.86 9.50
N LEU A 76 -13.03 -7.94 9.83
CA LEU A 76 -13.56 -9.01 10.68
C LEU A 76 -13.85 -8.52 12.11
N ILE A 77 -12.93 -7.72 12.69
CA ILE A 77 -13.14 -7.10 14.01
C ILE A 77 -14.38 -6.22 13.97
N HIS A 78 -14.54 -5.39 12.95
CA HIS A 78 -15.70 -4.54 12.80
C HIS A 78 -16.99 -5.34 12.61
N VAL A 79 -17.03 -6.26 11.64
CA VAL A 79 -18.25 -6.98 11.23
C VAL A 79 -18.66 -8.08 12.21
N LYS A 80 -17.70 -8.92 12.63
CA LYS A 80 -18.00 -10.09 13.48
C LYS A 80 -18.06 -9.74 14.96
N LEU A 81 -17.14 -8.90 15.44
CA LEU A 81 -17.11 -8.47 16.85
C LEU A 81 -17.97 -7.22 17.08
N LYS A 82 -18.56 -6.63 16.02
CA LYS A 82 -19.42 -5.43 16.11
C LYS A 82 -18.71 -4.24 16.78
N VAL A 83 -17.41 -4.16 16.64
CA VAL A 83 -16.61 -3.04 17.12
C VAL A 83 -16.82 -1.85 16.19
N ARG A 84 -16.85 -0.63 16.74
CA ARG A 84 -16.96 0.59 15.90
C ARG A 84 -15.76 0.69 14.96
N ASP A 85 -16.01 1.26 13.78
CA ASP A 85 -15.07 1.44 12.65
C ASP A 85 -13.71 2.00 13.13
N LEU A 86 -13.73 3.18 13.71
CA LEU A 86 -12.53 3.85 14.23
C LEU A 86 -11.78 2.99 15.26
N LEU A 87 -12.50 2.34 16.17
CA LEU A 87 -11.89 1.51 17.22
C LEU A 87 -11.27 0.25 16.64
N SER A 88 -11.90 -0.37 15.63
CA SER A 88 -11.33 -1.54 14.95
C SER A 88 -10.00 -1.20 14.26
N GLY A 89 -9.92 -0.02 13.64
CA GLY A 89 -8.68 0.51 13.05
C GLY A 89 -7.58 0.73 14.08
N ILE A 90 -7.90 1.35 15.23
CA ILE A 90 -6.93 1.59 16.31
C ILE A 90 -6.37 0.26 16.87
N ILE A 91 -7.25 -0.72 17.12
CA ILE A 91 -6.84 -2.04 17.62
C ILE A 91 -5.87 -2.69 16.63
N MET A 92 -6.20 -2.66 15.35
CA MET A 92 -5.36 -3.28 14.33
C MET A 92 -4.06 -2.52 14.09
N MET A 93 -4.08 -1.18 14.13
CA MET A 93 -2.88 -0.34 14.05
C MET A 93 -1.87 -0.69 15.16
N THR A 94 -2.34 -0.80 16.41
CA THR A 94 -1.48 -1.15 17.55
C THR A 94 -0.95 -2.59 17.48
N ALA A 95 -1.75 -3.52 17.00
CA ALA A 95 -1.32 -4.90 16.75
C ALA A 95 -0.25 -4.96 15.66
N LEU A 96 -0.47 -4.26 14.54
CA LEU A 96 0.50 -4.19 13.43
C LEU A 96 1.81 -3.53 13.84
N TYR A 97 1.79 -2.53 14.73
CA TYR A 97 3.01 -1.94 15.26
C TYR A 97 3.93 -3.00 15.87
N THR A 98 3.38 -3.88 16.70
CA THR A 98 4.13 -4.97 17.33
C THR A 98 4.62 -5.99 16.30
N VAL A 99 3.78 -6.32 15.31
CA VAL A 99 4.13 -7.24 14.21
C VAL A 99 5.27 -6.66 13.37
N ASN A 100 5.19 -5.38 13.03
CA ASN A 100 6.21 -4.67 12.25
C ASN A 100 7.56 -4.68 12.95
N LEU A 101 7.60 -4.43 14.27
CA LEU A 101 8.84 -4.49 15.04
C LEU A 101 9.44 -5.91 15.05
N ARG A 102 8.60 -6.94 15.16
CA ARG A 102 9.07 -8.34 15.10
C ARG A 102 9.59 -8.74 13.72
N ILE A 103 8.93 -8.31 12.65
CA ILE A 103 9.37 -8.58 11.28
C ILE A 103 10.68 -7.86 11.00
N ALA A 104 10.79 -6.59 11.36
CA ALA A 104 12.00 -5.80 11.15
C ALA A 104 13.19 -6.29 12.00
N GLY A 105 12.93 -6.90 13.15
CA GLY A 105 13.95 -7.39 14.09
C GLY A 105 14.84 -6.30 14.70
N ARG A 106 14.87 -5.11 14.10
CA ARG A 106 15.59 -3.90 14.51
C ARG A 106 14.78 -2.67 14.12
N ALA A 107 14.91 -1.59 14.86
CA ALA A 107 14.25 -0.32 14.58
C ALA A 107 14.69 0.33 13.25
N ASN A 108 15.90 0.01 12.78
CA ASN A 108 16.46 0.44 11.48
C ASN A 108 17.10 -0.75 10.78
N LEU A 109 16.62 -1.07 9.59
CA LEU A 109 17.24 -2.04 8.67
C LEU A 109 17.95 -1.26 7.56
N PRO A 110 19.29 -1.16 7.58
CA PRO A 110 20.02 -0.53 6.49
C PRO A 110 19.97 -1.47 5.25
N ILE A 111 19.41 -1.00 4.16
CA ILE A 111 19.31 -1.73 2.88
C ILE A 111 20.46 -1.24 1.94
N TYR A 112 21.66 -1.09 2.49
CA TYR A 112 22.81 -0.68 1.68
C TYR A 112 23.24 -1.82 0.75
N ASN A 113 23.49 -1.50 -0.52
CA ASN A 113 24.01 -2.42 -1.56
C ASN A 113 23.10 -3.59 -1.98
N MET A 114 21.78 -3.46 -1.86
CA MET A 114 20.87 -4.49 -2.37
C MET A 114 20.27 -4.12 -3.72
N THR A 115 20.06 -5.13 -4.57
CA THR A 115 19.39 -4.97 -5.85
C THR A 115 17.95 -4.54 -5.64
N THR A 116 17.67 -3.29 -5.93
CA THR A 116 16.34 -2.70 -5.86
C THR A 116 15.61 -2.86 -7.21
N LEU A 117 14.32 -2.56 -7.25
CA LEU A 117 13.55 -2.49 -8.51
C LEU A 117 14.22 -1.56 -9.53
N PHE A 118 14.93 -0.54 -9.05
CA PHE A 118 15.57 0.50 -9.85
C PHE A 118 16.98 0.10 -10.35
N ASP A 119 17.62 -0.88 -9.74
CA ASP A 119 18.97 -1.35 -10.11
C ASP A 119 18.98 -2.59 -11.04
N ASN A 120 17.82 -2.97 -11.58
CA ASN A 120 17.73 -4.08 -12.51
C ASN A 120 18.51 -3.78 -13.80
N ALA A 121 19.20 -4.80 -14.33
CA ALA A 121 19.93 -4.73 -15.58
C ALA A 121 19.06 -4.22 -16.77
N LEU A 122 17.75 -4.50 -16.75
CA LEU A 122 16.78 -4.01 -17.73
C LEU A 122 16.59 -2.50 -17.63
N VAL A 123 16.50 -1.94 -16.43
CA VAL A 123 16.36 -0.49 -16.21
C VAL A 123 17.61 0.25 -16.68
N LYS A 124 18.80 -0.26 -16.33
CA LYS A 124 20.08 0.31 -16.79
C LYS A 124 20.26 0.25 -18.32
N LYS A 125 19.69 -0.77 -18.97
CA LYS A 125 19.76 -0.91 -20.45
C LYS A 125 18.77 0.01 -21.16
N VAL A 126 17.59 0.24 -20.61
CA VAL A 126 16.53 1.08 -21.22
C VAL A 126 16.79 2.57 -20.95
N PHE A 127 17.29 2.93 -19.76
CA PHE A 127 17.55 4.31 -19.34
C PHE A 127 19.05 4.66 -19.35
N SER A 128 19.80 4.24 -20.38
CA SER A 128 21.21 4.64 -20.55
C SER A 128 21.30 6.05 -21.14
N GLY A 129 22.16 6.91 -20.57
CA GLY A 129 22.46 8.27 -21.07
C GLY A 129 21.74 9.39 -20.31
N ALA A 130 21.24 10.40 -21.03
CA ALA A 130 20.66 11.63 -20.46
C ALA A 130 19.38 11.41 -19.60
N LEU A 131 18.72 10.27 -19.74
CA LEU A 131 17.51 9.91 -18.99
C LEU A 131 17.79 9.17 -17.67
N ALA A 132 19.04 8.80 -17.39
CA ALA A 132 19.41 8.08 -16.17
C ALA A 132 18.96 8.76 -14.86
N PRO A 133 19.04 10.11 -14.67
CA PRO A 133 18.58 10.76 -13.45
C PRO A 133 17.06 10.75 -13.27
N PHE A 134 16.30 10.55 -14.36
CA PHE A 134 14.83 10.52 -14.34
C PHE A 134 14.24 9.09 -14.26
N ALA A 135 15.10 8.07 -14.37
CA ALA A 135 14.66 6.67 -14.45
C ALA A 135 13.78 6.27 -13.25
N ASN A 136 14.18 6.62 -12.03
CA ASN A 136 13.43 6.31 -10.83
C ASN A 136 12.05 6.98 -10.81
N THR A 137 12.03 8.27 -11.14
CA THR A 137 10.79 9.07 -11.21
C THR A 137 9.80 8.50 -12.23
N ILE A 138 10.31 8.11 -13.42
CA ILE A 138 9.47 7.52 -14.47
C ILE A 138 8.92 6.15 -14.06
N ILE A 139 9.72 5.30 -13.40
CA ILE A 139 9.28 3.99 -12.94
C ILE A 139 8.19 4.14 -11.88
N ILE A 140 8.38 5.01 -10.89
CA ILE A 140 7.38 5.27 -9.84
C ILE A 140 6.09 5.84 -10.46
N LEU A 141 6.21 6.75 -11.43
CA LEU A 141 5.06 7.28 -12.16
C LEU A 141 4.27 6.18 -12.88
N ILE A 142 4.95 5.27 -13.57
CA ILE A 142 4.32 4.14 -14.26
C ILE A 142 3.59 3.24 -13.25
N ILE A 143 4.22 2.92 -12.12
CA ILE A 143 3.61 2.08 -11.07
C ILE A 143 2.38 2.78 -10.50
N THR A 144 2.47 4.07 -10.19
CA THR A 144 1.34 4.86 -9.67
C THR A 144 0.16 4.89 -10.66
N LEU A 145 0.45 5.06 -11.96
CA LEU A 145 -0.57 5.02 -13.00
C LEU A 145 -1.20 3.62 -13.15
N ILE A 146 -0.39 2.56 -13.07
CA ILE A 146 -0.89 1.18 -13.09
C ILE A 146 -1.81 0.93 -11.90
N MET A 147 -1.41 1.33 -10.69
CA MET A 147 -2.23 1.17 -9.48
C MET A 147 -3.55 1.96 -9.57
N LYS A 148 -3.49 3.20 -10.08
CA LYS A 148 -4.69 3.99 -10.35
C LYS A 148 -5.60 3.30 -11.36
N PHE A 149 -5.04 2.82 -12.48
CA PHE A 149 -5.81 2.15 -13.52
C PHE A 149 -6.46 0.85 -13.02
N LEU A 150 -5.72 0.06 -12.23
CA LEU A 150 -6.26 -1.16 -11.59
C LEU A 150 -7.41 -0.82 -10.63
N LEU A 151 -7.27 0.26 -9.87
CA LEU A 151 -8.34 0.72 -9.00
C LEU A 151 -9.56 1.17 -9.78
N ASP A 152 -9.39 1.99 -10.82
CA ASP A 152 -10.50 2.44 -11.67
C ASP A 152 -11.21 1.25 -12.34
N TRP A 153 -10.43 0.26 -12.81
CA TRP A 153 -10.99 -0.97 -13.36
C TRP A 153 -11.78 -1.77 -12.32
N TYR A 154 -11.23 -1.93 -11.11
CA TYR A 154 -11.93 -2.59 -10.00
C TYR A 154 -13.23 -1.87 -9.65
N MET A 155 -13.20 -0.54 -9.57
CA MET A 155 -14.39 0.28 -9.24
C MET A 155 -15.50 0.17 -10.28
N ASN A 156 -15.20 -0.24 -11.51
CA ASN A 156 -16.15 -0.53 -12.58
C ASN A 156 -16.64 -2.00 -12.59
N THR A 157 -16.23 -2.82 -11.62
CA THR A 157 -16.76 -4.17 -11.44
C THR A 157 -18.01 -4.17 -10.57
N LYS A 158 -18.75 -5.29 -10.57
CA LYS A 158 -19.91 -5.47 -9.68
C LYS A 158 -19.56 -5.25 -8.20
N SER A 159 -18.37 -5.70 -7.77
CA SER A 159 -17.89 -5.50 -6.40
C SER A 159 -17.64 -4.03 -6.10
N GLY A 160 -17.06 -3.26 -7.03
CA GLY A 160 -16.84 -1.83 -6.88
C GLY A 160 -18.13 -1.02 -6.78
N TYR A 161 -19.15 -1.37 -7.59
CA TYR A 161 -20.48 -0.75 -7.48
C TYR A 161 -21.13 -1.04 -6.14
N LEU A 162 -21.06 -2.29 -5.66
CA LEU A 162 -21.57 -2.66 -4.33
C LEU A 162 -20.83 -1.92 -3.21
N LEU A 163 -19.53 -1.71 -3.35
CA LEU A 163 -18.72 -0.98 -2.38
C LEU A 163 -19.21 0.47 -2.23
N ARG A 164 -19.44 1.17 -3.36
CA ARG A 164 -20.03 2.52 -3.37
C ARG A 164 -21.43 2.53 -2.78
N ALA A 165 -22.26 1.57 -3.17
CA ALA A 165 -23.63 1.47 -2.66
C ALA A 165 -23.68 1.24 -1.14
N VAL A 166 -22.74 0.46 -0.57
CA VAL A 166 -22.63 0.26 0.89
C VAL A 166 -22.22 1.56 1.60
N GLY A 167 -21.28 2.33 1.04
CA GLY A 167 -20.90 3.62 1.60
C GLY A 167 -22.02 4.65 1.56
N ASP A 168 -22.75 4.71 0.44
CA ASP A 168 -23.87 5.66 0.30
C ASP A 168 -25.07 5.29 1.17
N ASN A 169 -25.49 4.02 1.17
CA ASN A 169 -26.63 3.58 1.97
C ASN A 169 -26.65 2.06 2.22
N GLU A 170 -26.18 1.67 3.40
CA GLU A 170 -26.13 0.27 3.84
C GLU A 170 -27.49 -0.43 3.83
N THR A 171 -28.59 0.30 4.06
CA THR A 171 -29.95 -0.26 4.15
C THR A 171 -30.42 -0.73 2.78
N ILE A 172 -30.12 0.01 1.72
CA ILE A 172 -30.48 -0.35 0.34
C ILE A 172 -29.77 -1.65 -0.04
N VAL A 173 -28.48 -1.77 0.24
CA VAL A 173 -27.71 -2.97 -0.11
C VAL A 173 -28.24 -4.20 0.65
N THR A 174 -28.56 -4.03 1.92
CA THR A 174 -29.13 -5.13 2.74
C THR A 174 -30.52 -5.55 2.22
N SER A 175 -31.35 -4.62 1.76
CA SER A 175 -32.67 -4.95 1.19
C SER A 175 -32.57 -5.70 -0.15
N MET A 176 -31.44 -5.56 -0.86
CA MET A 176 -31.14 -6.35 -2.06
C MET A 176 -30.60 -7.76 -1.76
N GLY A 177 -30.54 -8.16 -0.49
CA GLY A 177 -30.06 -9.48 -0.07
C GLY A 177 -28.53 -9.63 -0.09
N VAL A 178 -27.77 -8.53 -0.20
CA VAL A 178 -26.31 -8.55 -0.20
C VAL A 178 -25.79 -8.32 1.20
N ASP A 179 -24.81 -9.12 1.63
CA ASP A 179 -24.15 -8.96 2.93
C ASP A 179 -23.17 -7.77 2.88
N LYS A 180 -23.59 -6.65 3.47
CA LYS A 180 -22.77 -5.44 3.60
C LYS A 180 -21.45 -5.68 4.33
N GLY A 181 -21.41 -6.63 5.26
CA GLY A 181 -20.20 -6.95 6.03
C GLY A 181 -19.11 -7.52 5.14
N VAL A 182 -19.45 -8.42 4.24
CA VAL A 182 -18.50 -8.99 3.28
C VAL A 182 -17.94 -7.90 2.36
N ILE A 183 -18.78 -6.98 1.89
CA ILE A 183 -18.36 -5.87 1.02
C ILE A 183 -17.39 -4.94 1.77
N LYS A 184 -17.67 -4.59 3.02
CA LYS A 184 -16.76 -3.80 3.86
C LYS A 184 -15.40 -4.48 4.04
N ILE A 185 -15.38 -5.78 4.33
CA ILE A 185 -14.13 -6.55 4.48
C ILE A 185 -13.31 -6.51 3.18
N ILE A 186 -13.94 -6.68 2.02
CA ILE A 186 -13.24 -6.62 0.72
C ILE A 186 -12.66 -5.23 0.48
N GLY A 187 -13.42 -4.17 0.75
CA GLY A 187 -12.96 -2.79 0.60
C GLY A 187 -11.74 -2.48 1.47
N LEU A 188 -11.79 -2.87 2.75
CA LEU A 188 -10.69 -2.70 3.69
C LEU A 188 -9.45 -3.52 3.29
N ALA A 189 -9.64 -4.74 2.77
CA ALA A 189 -8.56 -5.59 2.28
C ALA A 189 -7.82 -4.96 1.10
N ILE A 190 -8.54 -4.46 0.11
CA ILE A 190 -7.94 -3.82 -1.07
C ILE A 190 -7.24 -2.51 -0.67
N ALA A 191 -7.89 -1.69 0.15
CA ALA A 191 -7.34 -0.41 0.60
C ALA A 191 -6.00 -0.60 1.35
N ASN A 192 -5.97 -1.48 2.35
CA ASN A 192 -4.76 -1.74 3.11
C ASN A 192 -3.68 -2.46 2.27
N GLY A 193 -4.07 -3.28 1.29
CA GLY A 193 -3.15 -3.85 0.31
C GLY A 193 -2.44 -2.78 -0.51
N LEU A 194 -3.16 -1.78 -1.04
CA LEU A 194 -2.59 -0.65 -1.78
C LEU A 194 -1.65 0.20 -0.91
N VAL A 195 -2.07 0.49 0.32
CA VAL A 195 -1.26 1.24 1.29
C VAL A 195 0.07 0.53 1.59
N THR A 196 0.04 -0.78 1.79
CA THR A 196 1.25 -1.57 2.07
C THR A 196 2.21 -1.55 0.89
N VAL A 197 1.72 -1.62 -0.34
CA VAL A 197 2.53 -1.51 -1.57
C VAL A 197 3.18 -0.13 -1.69
N SER A 198 2.50 0.93 -1.29
CA SER A 198 3.03 2.29 -1.41
C SER A 198 4.37 2.46 -0.69
N TYR A 199 4.52 1.93 0.53
CA TYR A 199 5.76 2.10 1.29
C TYR A 199 6.92 1.22 0.80
N THR A 200 6.65 0.12 0.11
CA THR A 200 7.72 -0.69 -0.49
C THR A 200 8.58 0.11 -1.47
N HIS A 201 8.01 1.14 -2.08
CA HIS A 201 8.70 2.04 -2.99
C HIS A 201 9.48 3.16 -2.29
N LEU A 202 9.10 3.54 -1.06
CA LEU A 202 9.73 4.63 -0.32
C LEU A 202 11.11 4.24 0.23
N THR A 203 11.28 2.99 0.63
CA THR A 203 12.55 2.49 1.20
C THR A 203 13.62 2.25 0.14
N LEU A 204 13.25 2.14 -1.12
CA LEU A 204 14.14 1.79 -2.21
C LEU A 204 14.91 2.98 -2.81
N PRO A 205 14.36 4.21 -2.99
CA PRO A 205 15.09 5.32 -3.57
C PRO A 205 15.84 6.22 -2.59
N THR A 206 15.44 6.26 -1.31
CA THR A 206 16.00 7.21 -0.34
C THR A 206 17.40 6.82 0.18
N THR A 207 17.76 5.56 0.13
CA THR A 207 19.04 5.06 0.64
C THR A 207 20.22 5.24 -0.33
N SER A 208 19.97 5.44 -1.63
CA SER A 208 21.01 5.59 -2.63
C SER A 208 21.50 7.03 -2.85
N ARG A 209 20.86 8.04 -2.22
CA ARG A 209 21.16 9.47 -2.47
C ARG A 209 21.70 10.25 -1.26
N VAL A 210 21.94 9.63 -0.13
CA VAL A 210 22.59 10.27 1.00
C VAL A 210 24.08 9.92 0.98
N GLU A 211 24.76 10.20 -0.12
CA GLU A 211 26.19 10.53 -0.07
C GLU A 211 26.27 12.03 0.23
N ILE A 212 26.44 12.35 1.50
CA ILE A 212 26.81 13.68 1.96
C ILE A 212 28.28 13.83 1.58
N SER A 213 28.55 14.58 0.52
CA SER A 213 29.86 15.18 0.25
C SER A 213 30.15 16.28 1.27
#